data_b4505afccab705f6686d017ebb561fa2
#
_entry.id   b4505afccab705f6686d017ebb561fa2
#
_cell.length_a   1.000
_cell.length_b   1.000
_cell.length_c   1.000
_cell.angle_alpha   90.00
_cell.angle_beta   90.00
_cell.angle_gamma   90.00
#
_symmetry.space_group_name_H-M   'P 1'
#
loop_
_entity.id
_entity.type
_entity.pdbx_description
1 polymer ?
#
loop_
_entity_poly.entity_id
_entity_poly.type
_entity_poly.pdbx_seq_one_letter_code
_entity_poly.pdbx_strand_id
1 'polypeptide(L)'
;MLRIRLIEEGIADLYSEQEMRCPVHLCIGQEAIPVGVCSNLLREDIVMGNHRSHGHYLAKGGDLKALMAEIYGKSTGCSKGIGGSMHLIDLSV
;
A
#
# COMPACT_ATOMS: atom_id res chain seq x y z
N MET A 1 8.97 6.44 7.47
CA MET A 1 7.69 7.10 7.84
C MET A 1 7.31 8.23 6.90
N LEU A 2 8.23 9.16 6.61
CA LEU A 2 7.92 10.27 5.70
C LEU A 2 7.47 9.80 4.33
N ARG A 3 8.15 8.80 3.76
CA ARG A 3 7.79 8.26 2.43
C ARG A 3 6.35 7.76 2.41
N ILE A 4 5.94 7.01 3.43
CA ILE A 4 4.58 6.47 3.51
C ILE A 4 3.57 7.61 3.65
N ARG A 5 3.85 8.58 4.53
CA ARG A 5 2.96 9.73 4.71
C ARG A 5 2.78 10.50 3.40
N LEU A 6 3.85 10.77 2.67
CA LEU A 6 3.78 11.50 1.39
C LEU A 6 3.00 10.72 0.35
N ILE A 7 3.19 9.41 0.28
CA ILE A 7 2.46 8.56 -0.65
C ILE A 7 0.97 8.55 -0.32
N GLU A 8 0.62 8.39 0.95
CA GLU A 8 -0.78 8.34 1.37
C GLU A 8 -1.49 9.68 1.18
N GLU A 9 -0.80 10.79 1.45
CA GLU A 9 -1.37 12.12 1.18
C GLU A 9 -1.57 12.34 -0.31
N GLY A 10 -0.64 11.86 -1.15
CA GLY A 10 -0.78 11.91 -2.60
C GLY A 10 -1.99 11.11 -3.08
N ILE A 11 -2.22 9.93 -2.52
CA ILE A 11 -3.39 9.11 -2.84
C ILE A 11 -4.67 9.84 -2.43
N ALA A 12 -4.68 10.46 -1.25
CA ALA A 12 -5.84 11.21 -0.78
C ALA A 12 -6.20 12.35 -1.74
N ASP A 13 -5.19 13.08 -2.24
CA ASP A 13 -5.41 14.16 -3.19
C ASP A 13 -5.93 13.63 -4.53
N LEU A 14 -5.36 12.53 -5.02
CA LEU A 14 -5.76 11.95 -6.31
C LEU A 14 -7.13 11.29 -6.24
N TYR A 15 -7.55 10.83 -5.08
CA TYR A 15 -8.85 10.17 -4.92
C TYR A 15 -10.01 11.08 -5.33
N SER A 16 -9.86 12.39 -5.16
CA SER A 16 -10.89 13.36 -5.52
C SER A 16 -11.13 13.42 -7.04
N GLU A 17 -10.23 12.90 -7.86
CA GLU A 17 -10.39 12.83 -9.32
C GLU A 17 -11.31 11.70 -9.76
N GLN A 18 -11.77 10.86 -8.83
CA GLN A 18 -12.74 9.78 -9.06
C GLN A 18 -12.30 8.69 -10.03
N GLU A 19 -11.02 8.59 -10.32
CA GLU A 19 -10.47 7.50 -11.13
C GLU A 19 -10.20 6.23 -10.32
N MET A 20 -10.04 6.38 -9.01
CA MET A 20 -9.92 5.26 -8.08
C MET A 20 -11.32 4.86 -7.64
N ARG A 21 -11.79 3.70 -8.12
CA ARG A 21 -13.18 3.29 -7.91
C ARG A 21 -13.37 2.35 -6.73
N CYS A 22 -12.29 1.90 -6.12
CA CYS A 22 -12.37 1.06 -4.93
C CYS A 22 -12.43 1.92 -3.66
N PRO A 23 -12.97 1.38 -2.55
CA PRO A 23 -12.81 2.02 -1.25
C PRO A 23 -11.32 2.08 -0.90
N VAL A 24 -10.84 3.24 -0.45
CA VAL A 24 -9.44 3.43 -0.08
C VAL A 24 -9.35 3.68 1.42
N HIS A 25 -8.53 2.88 2.10
CA HIS A 25 -8.28 3.02 3.52
C HIS A 25 -6.84 3.43 3.75
N LEU A 26 -6.63 4.65 4.21
CA LEU A 26 -5.31 5.23 4.38
C LEU A 26 -4.76 4.96 5.79
N CYS A 27 -3.45 4.93 5.91
CA CYS A 27 -2.78 4.75 7.20
C CYS A 27 -2.13 6.04 7.72
N ILE A 28 -2.58 7.20 7.28
CA ILE A 28 -2.10 8.49 7.77
C ILE A 28 -2.27 8.55 9.28
N GLY A 29 -1.19 8.84 10.00
CA GLY A 29 -1.16 8.84 11.45
C GLY A 29 -0.82 7.49 12.07
N GLN A 30 -0.72 6.43 11.27
CA GLN A 30 -0.45 5.07 11.72
C GLN A 30 0.83 4.49 11.11
N GLU A 31 1.72 5.34 10.59
CA GLU A 31 2.93 4.90 9.88
C GLU A 31 3.97 4.27 10.80
N ALA A 32 4.00 4.64 12.07
CA ALA A 32 5.03 4.16 12.99
C ALA A 32 4.99 2.65 13.21
N ILE A 33 3.81 2.05 13.20
CA ILE A 33 3.65 0.61 13.41
C ILE A 33 4.30 -0.22 12.30
N PRO A 34 3.92 -0.05 11.02
CA PRO A 34 4.54 -0.83 9.95
C PRO A 34 6.03 -0.52 9.80
N VAL A 35 6.44 0.73 9.92
CA VAL A 35 7.85 1.09 9.79
C VAL A 35 8.68 0.49 10.92
N GLY A 36 8.21 0.60 12.17
CA GLY A 36 8.91 0.07 13.31
C GLY A 36 9.05 -1.45 13.27
N VAL A 37 7.97 -2.16 12.91
CA VAL A 37 8.00 -3.62 12.80
C VAL A 37 8.86 -4.06 11.62
N CYS A 38 8.64 -3.52 10.42
CA CYS A 38 9.33 -3.95 9.23
C CYS A 38 10.82 -3.62 9.23
N SER A 39 11.26 -2.60 9.97
CA SER A 39 12.68 -2.29 10.10
C SER A 39 13.47 -3.40 10.80
N ASN A 40 12.81 -4.32 11.49
CA ASN A 40 13.41 -5.44 12.18
C ASN A 40 13.21 -6.77 11.44
N LEU A 41 12.62 -6.75 10.26
CA LEU A 41 12.31 -7.96 9.49
C LEU A 41 13.29 -8.15 8.35
N LEU A 42 13.46 -9.40 7.97
CA LEU A 42 14.21 -9.80 6.79
C LEU A 42 13.25 -9.88 5.60
N ARG A 43 13.82 -9.92 4.39
CA ARG A 43 13.00 -9.98 3.17
C ARG A 43 12.13 -11.23 3.08
N GLU A 44 12.62 -12.36 3.59
CA GLU A 44 11.88 -13.63 3.60
C GLU A 44 10.80 -13.70 4.67
N ASP A 45 10.75 -12.75 5.60
CA ASP A 45 9.70 -12.71 6.61
C ASP A 45 8.37 -12.32 5.98
N ILE A 46 7.29 -12.91 6.47
CA ILE A 46 5.95 -12.68 5.94
C ILE A 46 5.23 -11.65 6.78
N VAL A 47 4.66 -10.64 6.12
CA VAL A 47 3.84 -9.62 6.78
C VAL A 47 2.43 -9.69 6.22
N MET A 48 1.45 -9.71 7.13
CA MET A 48 0.04 -9.65 6.79
C MET A 48 -0.59 -8.46 7.51
N GLY A 49 -1.50 -7.80 6.84
CA GLY A 49 -2.17 -6.64 7.40
C GLY A 49 -3.68 -6.73 7.27
N ASN A 50 -4.35 -5.69 7.73
CA ASN A 50 -5.80 -5.55 7.62
C ASN A 50 -6.14 -4.69 6.38
N HIS A 51 -7.33 -4.09 6.37
CA HIS A 51 -7.79 -3.25 5.26
C HIS A 51 -6.98 -1.94 5.09
N ARG A 52 -6.13 -1.57 6.06
CA ARG A 52 -5.19 -0.44 5.97
C ARG A 52 -3.78 -0.95 5.72
N SER A 53 -3.61 -1.78 4.71
CA SER A 53 -2.36 -2.48 4.45
C SER A 53 -1.31 -1.69 3.68
N HIS A 54 -1.61 -0.47 3.21
CA HIS A 54 -0.64 0.36 2.47
C HIS A 54 0.68 0.51 3.22
N GLY A 55 0.61 0.84 4.52
CA GLY A 55 1.80 1.00 5.33
C GLY A 55 2.63 -0.26 5.43
N HIS A 56 1.99 -1.40 5.65
CA HIS A 56 2.66 -2.70 5.71
C HIS A 56 3.32 -3.05 4.38
N TYR A 57 2.58 -2.88 3.28
CA TYR A 57 3.08 -3.14 1.94
C TYR A 57 4.31 -2.30 1.61
N LEU A 58 4.23 -0.99 1.83
CA LEU A 58 5.31 -0.07 1.52
C LEU A 58 6.51 -0.24 2.47
N ALA A 59 6.26 -0.43 3.77
CA ALA A 59 7.34 -0.60 4.75
C ALA A 59 8.11 -1.90 4.52
N LYS A 60 7.45 -2.95 4.02
CA LYS A 60 8.12 -4.22 3.70
C LYS A 60 8.90 -4.15 2.38
N GLY A 61 8.75 -3.06 1.62
CA GLY A 61 9.47 -2.86 0.38
C GLY A 61 8.65 -3.10 -0.88
N GLY A 62 7.33 -3.12 -0.77
CA GLY A 62 6.45 -3.32 -1.91
C GLY A 62 6.60 -2.23 -2.97
N ASP A 63 6.40 -2.59 -4.24
CA ASP A 63 6.57 -1.68 -5.35
C ASP A 63 5.45 -0.62 -5.41
N LEU A 64 5.84 0.65 -5.40
CA LEU A 64 4.90 1.77 -5.41
C LEU A 64 4.07 1.80 -6.70
N LYS A 65 4.69 1.53 -7.86
CA LYS A 65 3.96 1.55 -9.13
C LYS A 65 2.88 0.48 -9.19
N ALA A 66 3.17 -0.71 -8.66
CA ALA A 66 2.20 -1.78 -8.59
C ALA A 66 1.06 -1.44 -7.63
N LEU A 67 1.35 -0.77 -6.51
CA LEU A 67 0.33 -0.29 -5.57
C LEU A 67 -0.61 0.69 -6.26
N MET A 68 -0.05 1.70 -6.93
CA MET A 68 -0.86 2.72 -7.60
C MET A 68 -1.70 2.10 -8.71
N ALA A 69 -1.12 1.21 -9.51
CA ALA A 69 -1.86 0.51 -10.56
C ALA A 69 -3.01 -0.32 -9.98
N GLU A 70 -2.80 -0.96 -8.83
CA GLU A 70 -3.84 -1.75 -8.16
C GLU A 70 -5.00 -0.88 -7.70
N ILE A 71 -4.71 0.27 -7.09
CA ILE A 71 -5.75 1.19 -6.63
C ILE A 71 -6.57 1.72 -7.81
N TYR A 72 -5.92 1.94 -8.97
CA TYR A 72 -6.61 2.37 -10.18
C TYR A 72 -7.28 1.21 -10.95
N GLY A 73 -7.19 -0.01 -10.44
CA GLY A 73 -7.85 -1.19 -11.05
C GLY A 73 -7.18 -1.68 -12.33
N LYS A 74 -5.87 -1.46 -12.49
CA LYS A 74 -5.13 -1.86 -13.69
C LYS A 74 -4.56 -3.27 -13.56
N SER A 75 -4.44 -3.97 -14.69
CA SER A 75 -3.90 -5.34 -14.71
C SER A 75 -2.43 -5.42 -14.31
N THR A 76 -1.70 -4.30 -14.36
CA THR A 76 -0.30 -4.20 -13.91
C THR A 76 -0.18 -4.01 -12.41
N GLY A 77 -1.29 -3.94 -11.67
CA GLY A 77 -1.29 -3.82 -10.23
C GLY A 77 -0.79 -5.09 -9.54
N CYS A 78 -0.43 -4.97 -8.26
CA CYS A 78 0.14 -6.07 -7.50
C CYS A 78 -0.83 -7.26 -7.29
N SER A 79 -2.14 -7.02 -7.41
CA SER A 79 -3.16 -8.08 -7.40
C SER A 79 -3.97 -8.05 -8.71
N LYS A 80 -3.35 -7.67 -9.80
CA LYS A 80 -3.90 -7.64 -11.17
C LYS A 80 -5.15 -6.77 -11.31
N GLY A 81 -5.29 -5.76 -10.44
CA GLY A 81 -6.41 -4.84 -10.47
C GLY A 81 -7.67 -5.32 -9.76
N ILE A 82 -7.64 -6.52 -9.18
CA ILE A 82 -8.82 -7.14 -8.56
C ILE A 82 -8.95 -6.79 -7.09
N GLY A 83 -7.80 -6.63 -6.39
CA GLY A 83 -7.79 -6.44 -4.94
C GLY A 83 -8.07 -5.03 -4.47
N GLY A 84 -7.74 -4.03 -5.28
CA GLY A 84 -7.88 -2.63 -4.91
C GLY A 84 -7.01 -2.25 -3.72
N SER A 85 -7.47 -1.27 -2.94
CA SER A 85 -6.72 -0.73 -1.81
C SER A 85 -6.53 -1.72 -0.66
N MET A 86 -7.41 -2.69 -0.52
CA MET A 86 -7.41 -3.59 0.66
C MET A 86 -6.63 -4.88 0.46
N HIS A 87 -6.30 -5.25 -0.76
CA HIS A 87 -5.70 -6.54 -1.09
C HIS A 87 -4.41 -6.36 -1.89
N LEU A 88 -3.38 -5.86 -1.22
CA LEU A 88 -2.07 -5.62 -1.83
C LEU A 88 -1.15 -6.80 -1.56
N ILE A 89 -0.53 -7.33 -2.62
CA ILE A 89 0.33 -8.50 -2.54
C ILE A 89 1.65 -8.23 -3.25
N ASP A 90 2.76 -8.58 -2.60
CA ASP A 90 4.06 -8.59 -3.26
C ASP A 90 4.88 -9.75 -2.69
N LEU A 91 5.04 -10.79 -3.48
CA LEU A 91 5.74 -12.01 -3.07
C LEU A 91 7.27 -11.86 -3.15
N SER A 92 7.76 -10.77 -3.73
CA SER A 92 9.20 -10.54 -3.88
C SER A 92 9.85 -9.92 -2.63
N VAL A 93 9.06 -9.45 -1.68
CA VAL A 93 9.56 -8.77 -0.49
C VAL A 93 8.97 -9.30 0.81
#